data_a4bb4773427d75173870e0e19ec04068
#
_entry.id   a4bb4773427d75173870e0e19ec04068
#
_cell.length_a   1.000
_cell.length_b   1.000
_cell.length_c   1.000
_cell.angle_alpha   90.00
_cell.angle_beta   90.00
_cell.angle_gamma   90.00
#
_symmetry.space_group_name_H-M   'P 1'
#
loop_
_entity.id
_entity.type
_entity.pdbx_description
1 polymer ?
#
loop_
_entity_poly.entity_id
_entity_poly.type
_entity_poly.pdbx_seq_one_letter_code
_entity_poly.pdbx_strand_id
1 'polypeptide(L)'
;MNDIYFLYLGMKNAQNIGFADLAIQGRKIKEDFFNQINILIDWKAIDNVICRYYQKGESVTGRPSYEGLLLFKICLLQTWYGLSDYEAEDQVNDRISFSRFIGLSLDDKCPDHSVISRFRTELTKKKAYNKLLEAINHQLESKNIIVKTGVIVDASVTDSPRKPKGYKEFEITEDRKEDEQNAEQKTVKLIEKVKPGVDTDGKWIKKAGKLRYGFKQHTATDEQGLVLGLVTTSANKSDIKHLEDVLLVIKPSKGTWVNADKGYRSKENNDLLSRLKLKNHIMHKAVKGKELSKREQQSNKMISKIRYTVERTFGSIRRWFSAGTARYLGIEKMHTQHLMEAIAYNLYRSPGIVMSKCEI
;
A
#
# COMPACT_ATOMS: atom_id res chain seq x y z
N MET A 1 -22.28 -27.60 -5.36
CA MET A 1 -21.82 -27.46 -3.96
C MET A 1 -20.82 -28.54 -3.55
N ASN A 2 -20.85 -29.73 -4.12
CA ASN A 2 -19.94 -30.83 -3.76
C ASN A 2 -18.54 -30.75 -4.41
N ASP A 3 -18.38 -30.13 -5.56
CA ASP A 3 -17.08 -30.10 -6.26
C ASP A 3 -16.06 -29.14 -5.63
N ILE A 4 -16.52 -28.06 -4.98
CA ILE A 4 -15.65 -27.14 -4.23
C ILE A 4 -15.14 -27.80 -2.94
N TYR A 5 -15.94 -28.68 -2.33
CA TYR A 5 -15.56 -29.42 -1.12
C TYR A 5 -14.53 -30.53 -1.41
N PHE A 6 -14.57 -31.14 -2.61
CA PHE A 6 -13.59 -32.15 -3.03
C PHE A 6 -12.25 -31.53 -3.46
N LEU A 7 -12.25 -30.34 -4.04
CA LEU A 7 -11.04 -29.57 -4.30
C LEU A 7 -10.35 -29.12 -3.00
N TYR A 8 -11.13 -28.92 -1.92
CA TYR A 8 -10.65 -28.59 -0.60
C TYR A 8 -9.81 -29.69 0.07
N LEU A 9 -10.09 -30.96 -0.22
CA LEU A 9 -9.37 -32.11 0.32
C LEU A 9 -8.14 -32.52 -0.50
N GLY A 10 -8.02 -32.06 -1.76
CA GLY A 10 -6.95 -32.50 -2.67
C GLY A 10 -5.71 -31.62 -2.70
N MET A 11 -5.76 -30.37 -2.16
CA MET A 11 -4.60 -29.47 -2.13
C MET A 11 -3.98 -29.38 -0.74
N LYS A 12 -3.66 -30.53 -0.11
CA LYS A 12 -2.62 -30.54 0.90
C LYS A 12 -1.30 -30.30 0.16
N ASN A 13 -0.83 -29.05 0.16
CA ASN A 13 0.61 -28.81 -0.02
C ASN A 13 1.32 -29.80 0.90
N ALA A 14 2.35 -30.46 0.39
CA ALA A 14 3.23 -31.30 1.18
C ALA A 14 4.00 -30.39 2.17
N GLN A 15 3.28 -29.86 3.16
CA GLN A 15 3.89 -29.25 4.34
C GLN A 15 4.40 -30.44 5.18
N ASN A 16 5.60 -30.32 5.68
CA ASN A 16 6.13 -31.23 6.67
C ASN A 16 5.18 -31.20 7.89
N ILE A 17 4.24 -32.14 7.94
CA ILE A 17 3.30 -32.27 9.06
C ILE A 17 4.11 -32.87 10.21
N GLY A 18 4.41 -32.06 11.21
CA GLY A 18 5.05 -32.47 12.43
C GLY A 18 4.11 -33.34 13.29
N PHE A 19 4.68 -34.09 14.23
CA PHE A 19 3.89 -34.91 15.17
C PHE A 19 2.91 -34.06 16.00
N ALA A 20 3.30 -32.82 16.33
CA ALA A 20 2.45 -31.88 17.05
C ALA A 20 1.23 -31.45 16.23
N ASP A 21 1.37 -31.30 14.88
CA ASP A 21 0.24 -30.96 14.00
C ASP A 21 -0.82 -32.08 13.98
N LEU A 22 -0.40 -33.34 14.06
CA LEU A 22 -1.31 -34.48 14.18
C LEU A 22 -2.10 -34.43 15.50
N ALA A 23 -1.45 -34.08 16.60
CA ALA A 23 -2.07 -34.01 17.92
C ALA A 23 -3.18 -32.92 18.01
N ILE A 24 -3.13 -31.89 17.17
CA ILE A 24 -4.12 -30.80 17.18
C ILE A 24 -5.15 -30.87 16.04
N GLN A 25 -5.15 -31.93 15.21
CA GLN A 25 -6.11 -32.11 14.13
C GLN A 25 -7.58 -32.04 14.57
N GLY A 26 -7.87 -32.44 15.81
CA GLY A 26 -9.21 -32.37 16.39
C GLY A 26 -9.64 -30.97 16.88
N ARG A 27 -8.74 -30.00 16.90
CA ARG A 27 -9.08 -28.62 17.34
C ARG A 27 -9.79 -27.85 16.25
N LYS A 28 -10.91 -27.21 16.59
CA LYS A 28 -11.61 -26.28 15.70
C LYS A 28 -10.84 -24.96 15.63
N ILE A 29 -10.01 -24.80 14.61
CA ILE A 29 -9.20 -23.59 14.39
C ILE A 29 -9.94 -22.68 13.41
N LYS A 30 -9.98 -21.38 13.71
CA LYS A 30 -10.64 -20.38 12.86
C LYS A 30 -9.69 -19.95 11.75
N GLU A 31 -9.75 -20.63 10.60
CA GLU A 31 -8.84 -20.44 9.45
C GLU A 31 -9.55 -20.04 8.16
N ASP A 32 -10.88 -19.86 8.19
CA ASP A 32 -11.69 -19.69 6.96
C ASP A 32 -11.14 -18.60 6.02
N PHE A 33 -10.78 -17.46 6.57
CA PHE A 33 -10.22 -16.36 5.79
C PHE A 33 -8.88 -16.72 5.12
N PHE A 34 -7.96 -17.32 5.85
CA PHE A 34 -6.65 -17.70 5.32
C PHE A 34 -6.77 -18.80 4.25
N ASN A 35 -7.68 -19.74 4.45
CA ASN A 35 -7.97 -20.79 3.48
C ASN A 35 -8.54 -20.20 2.19
N GLN A 36 -9.47 -19.23 2.27
CA GLN A 36 -10.00 -18.53 1.11
C GLN A 36 -8.89 -17.80 0.34
N ILE A 37 -7.98 -17.12 1.03
CA ILE A 37 -6.83 -16.45 0.41
C ILE A 37 -5.87 -17.45 -0.22
N ASN A 38 -5.60 -18.59 0.42
CA ASN A 38 -4.72 -19.63 -0.11
C ASN A 38 -5.28 -20.29 -1.38
N ILE A 39 -6.61 -20.41 -1.50
CA ILE A 39 -7.28 -20.88 -2.73
C ILE A 39 -7.23 -19.79 -3.81
N LEU A 40 -7.38 -18.54 -3.41
CA LEU A 40 -7.48 -17.43 -4.35
C LEU A 40 -6.14 -17.06 -4.98
N ILE A 41 -5.03 -17.17 -4.25
CA ILE A 41 -3.70 -16.69 -4.67
C ILE A 41 -2.76 -17.87 -4.90
N ASP A 42 -2.14 -17.88 -6.07
CA ASP A 42 -0.97 -18.71 -6.34
C ASP A 42 0.27 -18.08 -5.67
N TRP A 43 0.58 -18.58 -4.48
CA TRP A 43 1.71 -18.11 -3.70
C TRP A 43 3.07 -18.40 -4.34
N LYS A 44 3.17 -19.44 -5.18
CA LYS A 44 4.41 -19.78 -5.89
C LYS A 44 4.79 -18.66 -6.88
N ALA A 45 3.80 -18.11 -7.57
CA ALA A 45 4.03 -16.96 -8.45
C ALA A 45 4.49 -15.72 -7.67
N ILE A 46 3.96 -15.50 -6.46
CA ILE A 46 4.38 -14.40 -5.58
C ILE A 46 5.80 -14.65 -5.04
N ASP A 47 6.11 -15.88 -4.64
CA ASP A 47 7.46 -16.25 -4.19
C ASP A 47 8.51 -16.02 -5.28
N ASN A 48 8.21 -16.36 -6.51
CA ASN A 48 9.09 -16.08 -7.67
C ASN A 48 9.38 -14.57 -7.84
N VAL A 49 8.43 -13.70 -7.49
CA VAL A 49 8.67 -12.24 -7.47
C VAL A 49 9.57 -11.88 -6.31
N ILE A 50 9.32 -12.42 -5.11
CA ILE A 50 10.12 -12.13 -3.91
C ILE A 50 11.56 -12.55 -4.10
N CYS A 51 11.80 -13.76 -4.60
CA CYS A 51 13.15 -14.32 -4.82
C CYS A 51 14.04 -13.46 -5.74
N ARG A 52 13.45 -12.63 -6.63
CA ARG A 52 14.22 -11.68 -7.45
C ARG A 52 14.82 -10.53 -6.64
N TYR A 53 14.22 -10.22 -5.49
CA TYR A 53 14.58 -9.06 -4.65
C TYR A 53 15.15 -9.46 -3.30
N TYR A 54 14.84 -10.67 -2.82
CA TYR A 54 15.32 -11.20 -1.55
C TYR A 54 15.96 -12.56 -1.78
N GLN A 55 17.26 -12.63 -1.56
CA GLN A 55 18.03 -13.86 -1.64
C GLN A 55 18.34 -14.35 -0.23
N LYS A 56 18.11 -15.62 0.02
CA LYS A 56 18.62 -16.26 1.23
C LYS A 56 20.12 -16.13 1.29
N GLY A 57 20.67 -15.73 2.43
CA GLY A 57 22.11 -15.79 2.65
C GLY A 57 22.59 -17.24 2.55
N GLU A 58 23.48 -17.54 1.64
CA GLU A 58 24.13 -18.84 1.46
C GLU A 58 25.30 -19.02 2.44
N SER A 59 25.11 -18.67 3.72
CA SER A 59 26.14 -18.91 4.71
C SER A 59 26.23 -20.41 5.01
N VAL A 60 27.36 -21.02 4.72
CA VAL A 60 27.68 -22.41 5.06
C VAL A 60 27.73 -22.62 6.58
N THR A 61 28.00 -21.56 7.32
CA THR A 61 28.08 -21.53 8.78
C THR A 61 27.06 -20.54 9.32
N GLY A 62 26.08 -21.00 10.07
CA GLY A 62 25.07 -20.18 10.72
C GLY A 62 23.65 -20.71 10.59
N ARG A 63 22.69 -19.99 11.21
CA ARG A 63 21.27 -20.36 11.13
C ARG A 63 20.75 -20.13 9.71
N PRO A 64 20.05 -21.10 9.09
CA PRO A 64 19.42 -20.91 7.79
C PRO A 64 18.52 -19.70 7.78
N SER A 65 18.57 -18.90 6.71
CA SER A 65 17.67 -17.76 6.55
C SER A 65 16.27 -18.23 6.22
N TYR A 66 15.27 -17.53 6.74
CA TYR A 66 13.85 -17.80 6.47
C TYR A 66 13.49 -17.52 5.01
N GLU A 67 12.47 -18.22 4.52
CA GLU A 67 11.94 -18.02 3.17
C GLU A 67 11.28 -16.65 3.03
N GLY A 68 11.49 -16.01 1.88
CA GLY A 68 10.95 -14.67 1.62
C GLY A 68 9.43 -14.64 1.62
N LEU A 69 8.78 -15.70 1.11
CA LEU A 69 7.32 -15.81 1.12
C LEU A 69 6.76 -15.90 2.54
N LEU A 70 7.41 -16.66 3.42
CA LEU A 70 7.04 -16.76 4.83
C LEU A 70 7.08 -15.37 5.49
N LEU A 71 8.18 -14.63 5.31
CA LEU A 71 8.34 -13.28 5.86
C LEU A 71 7.33 -12.29 5.27
N PHE A 72 7.02 -12.40 3.98
CA PHE A 72 5.97 -11.58 3.35
C PHE A 72 4.58 -11.86 3.94
N LYS A 73 4.23 -13.14 4.17
CA LYS A 73 2.98 -13.51 4.83
C LYS A 73 2.90 -12.96 6.27
N ILE A 74 4.02 -12.92 7.01
CA ILE A 74 4.06 -12.24 8.32
C ILE A 74 3.75 -10.74 8.17
N CYS A 75 4.32 -10.06 7.17
CA CYS A 75 3.99 -8.65 6.90
C CYS A 75 2.51 -8.44 6.55
N LEU A 76 1.85 -9.40 5.90
CA LEU A 76 0.40 -9.37 5.69
C LEU A 76 -0.36 -9.50 7.02
N LEU A 77 0.03 -10.43 7.90
CA LEU A 77 -0.56 -10.57 9.23
C LEU A 77 -0.40 -9.27 10.03
N GLN A 78 0.79 -8.66 10.01
CA GLN A 78 1.02 -7.37 10.64
C GLN A 78 0.05 -6.29 10.14
N THR A 79 -0.21 -6.25 8.84
CA THR A 79 -1.10 -5.25 8.25
C THR A 79 -2.55 -5.52 8.60
N TRP A 80 -3.04 -6.77 8.48
CA TRP A 80 -4.43 -7.15 8.78
C TRP A 80 -4.80 -6.98 10.26
N TYR A 81 -3.86 -7.27 11.16
CA TYR A 81 -4.11 -7.25 12.61
C TYR A 81 -3.52 -6.05 13.33
N GLY A 82 -2.85 -5.17 12.61
CA GLY A 82 -2.27 -3.95 13.17
C GLY A 82 -1.05 -4.18 14.07
N LEU A 83 -0.32 -5.30 13.90
CA LEU A 83 0.75 -5.73 14.79
C LEU A 83 2.07 -4.99 14.55
N SER A 84 2.82 -4.74 15.61
CA SER A 84 4.24 -4.36 15.56
C SER A 84 5.11 -5.57 15.18
N ASP A 85 6.42 -5.37 15.01
CA ASP A 85 7.34 -6.47 14.69
C ASP A 85 7.42 -7.46 15.87
N TYR A 86 7.45 -6.99 17.12
CA TYR A 86 7.43 -7.81 18.32
C TYR A 86 6.12 -8.57 18.50
N GLU A 87 4.99 -7.88 18.37
CA GLU A 87 3.68 -8.53 18.46
C GLU A 87 3.46 -9.57 17.37
N ALA A 88 4.04 -9.37 16.17
CA ALA A 88 3.95 -10.37 15.10
C ALA A 88 4.73 -11.64 15.44
N GLU A 89 5.92 -11.51 16.01
CA GLU A 89 6.70 -12.64 16.55
C GLU A 89 5.89 -13.41 17.59
N ASP A 90 5.37 -12.71 18.62
CA ASP A 90 4.56 -13.32 19.70
C ASP A 90 3.30 -14.01 19.15
N GLN A 91 2.53 -13.30 18.30
CA GLN A 91 1.27 -13.83 17.77
C GLN A 91 1.47 -15.02 16.82
N VAL A 92 2.57 -15.08 16.07
CA VAL A 92 2.89 -16.21 15.22
C VAL A 92 3.25 -17.45 16.08
N ASN A 93 3.91 -17.26 17.21
CA ASN A 93 4.20 -18.33 18.16
C ASN A 93 2.92 -18.84 18.86
N ASP A 94 2.03 -17.94 19.25
CA ASP A 94 0.86 -18.29 20.07
C ASP A 94 -0.33 -18.81 19.25
N ARG A 95 -0.51 -18.30 18.01
CA ARG A 95 -1.68 -18.61 17.18
C ARG A 95 -1.38 -19.65 16.11
N ILE A 96 -1.90 -20.83 16.29
CA ILE A 96 -1.81 -21.96 15.34
C ILE A 96 -2.28 -21.54 13.93
N SER A 97 -3.34 -20.73 13.80
CA SER A 97 -3.82 -20.26 12.51
C SER A 97 -2.81 -19.37 11.77
N PHE A 98 -2.03 -18.58 12.50
CA PHE A 98 -0.97 -17.74 11.94
C PHE A 98 0.20 -18.60 11.47
N SER A 99 0.71 -19.51 12.32
CA SER A 99 1.79 -20.42 11.96
C SER A 99 1.45 -21.22 10.71
N ARG A 100 0.25 -21.78 10.62
CA ARG A 100 -0.22 -22.51 9.44
C ARG A 100 -0.35 -21.64 8.20
N PHE A 101 -0.86 -20.40 8.32
CA PHE A 101 -0.96 -19.50 7.19
C PHE A 101 0.39 -19.16 6.58
N ILE A 102 1.40 -18.94 7.41
CA ILE A 102 2.75 -18.63 6.92
C ILE A 102 3.54 -19.87 6.48
N GLY A 103 3.08 -21.07 6.81
CA GLY A 103 3.68 -22.35 6.42
C GLY A 103 4.66 -22.91 7.44
N LEU A 104 4.59 -22.50 8.72
CA LEU A 104 5.37 -23.08 9.81
C LEU A 104 4.60 -24.25 10.44
N SER A 105 5.34 -25.32 10.72
CA SER A 105 4.92 -26.38 11.64
C SER A 105 5.03 -25.90 13.09
N LEU A 106 4.36 -26.56 14.02
CA LEU A 106 4.42 -26.21 15.45
C LEU A 106 5.81 -26.43 16.06
N ASP A 107 6.62 -27.28 15.45
CA ASP A 107 7.99 -27.57 15.89
C ASP A 107 9.02 -26.58 15.29
N ASP A 108 8.60 -25.75 14.32
CA ASP A 108 9.48 -24.81 13.67
C ASP A 108 9.68 -23.54 14.51
N LYS A 109 10.88 -22.98 14.42
CA LYS A 109 11.18 -21.71 15.08
C LYS A 109 10.62 -20.54 14.29
N CYS A 110 9.90 -19.63 14.96
CA CYS A 110 9.43 -18.38 14.38
C CYS A 110 10.59 -17.41 14.06
N PRO A 111 10.50 -16.63 12.98
CA PRO A 111 11.40 -15.50 12.76
C PRO A 111 11.24 -14.44 13.86
N ASP A 112 12.37 -13.92 14.35
CA ASP A 112 12.34 -12.82 15.30
C ASP A 112 11.99 -11.47 14.63
N HIS A 113 11.58 -10.52 15.44
CA HIS A 113 11.18 -9.17 15.00
C HIS A 113 12.26 -8.46 14.17
N SER A 114 13.55 -8.71 14.43
CA SER A 114 14.65 -8.08 13.70
C SER A 114 14.79 -8.64 12.26
N VAL A 115 14.51 -9.93 12.07
CA VAL A 115 14.45 -10.57 10.74
C VAL A 115 13.32 -9.96 9.92
N ILE A 116 12.12 -9.82 10.50
CA ILE A 116 10.95 -9.20 9.84
C ILE A 116 11.28 -7.77 9.41
N SER A 117 11.88 -7.00 10.30
CA SER A 117 12.26 -5.60 10.03
C SER A 117 13.31 -5.47 8.93
N ARG A 118 14.34 -6.34 8.92
CA ARG A 118 15.38 -6.38 7.89
C ARG A 118 14.81 -6.75 6.53
N PHE A 119 13.99 -7.79 6.45
CA PHE A 119 13.30 -8.20 5.24
C PHE A 119 12.50 -7.06 4.62
N ARG A 120 11.64 -6.42 5.41
CA ARG A 120 10.83 -5.28 4.96
C ARG A 120 11.71 -4.14 4.44
N THR A 121 12.80 -3.83 5.14
CA THR A 121 13.73 -2.77 4.76
C THR A 121 14.44 -3.09 3.44
N GLU A 122 14.84 -4.33 3.23
CA GLU A 122 15.49 -4.77 2.00
C GLU A 122 14.56 -4.67 0.79
N LEU A 123 13.33 -5.18 0.90
CA LEU A 123 12.33 -5.07 -0.16
C LEU A 123 11.95 -3.60 -0.45
N THR A 124 11.95 -2.73 0.57
CA THR A 124 11.70 -1.29 0.43
C THR A 124 12.79 -0.65 -0.43
N LYS A 125 14.05 -0.87 -0.09
CA LYS A 125 15.22 -0.35 -0.85
C LYS A 125 15.19 -0.77 -2.31
N LYS A 126 14.76 -2.01 -2.58
CA LYS A 126 14.68 -2.57 -3.93
C LYS A 126 13.35 -2.27 -4.64
N LYS A 127 12.45 -1.50 -4.01
CA LYS A 127 11.10 -1.13 -4.54
C LYS A 127 10.24 -2.33 -4.94
N ALA A 128 10.43 -3.48 -4.28
CA ALA A 128 9.80 -4.74 -4.62
C ALA A 128 8.29 -4.76 -4.40
N TYR A 129 7.78 -3.97 -3.44
CA TYR A 129 6.35 -3.95 -3.09
C TYR A 129 5.43 -3.48 -4.22
N ASN A 130 5.92 -2.60 -5.12
CA ASN A 130 5.17 -2.25 -6.34
C ASN A 130 4.95 -3.49 -7.23
N LYS A 131 5.99 -4.33 -7.37
CA LYS A 131 5.90 -5.56 -8.17
C LYS A 131 5.04 -6.63 -7.51
N LEU A 132 5.02 -6.68 -6.18
CA LEU A 132 4.14 -7.57 -5.43
C LEU A 132 2.68 -7.17 -5.59
N LEU A 133 2.34 -5.87 -5.50
CA LEU A 133 0.99 -5.39 -5.76
C LEU A 133 0.57 -5.69 -7.21
N GLU A 134 1.45 -5.44 -8.19
CA GLU A 134 1.22 -5.73 -9.61
C GLU A 134 0.93 -7.22 -9.83
N ALA A 135 1.74 -8.12 -9.25
CA ALA A 135 1.60 -9.57 -9.40
C ALA A 135 0.30 -10.10 -8.77
N ILE A 136 -0.06 -9.60 -7.57
CA ILE A 136 -1.32 -9.96 -6.91
C ILE A 136 -2.50 -9.44 -7.73
N ASN A 137 -2.47 -8.19 -8.17
CA ASN A 137 -3.54 -7.61 -8.98
C ASN A 137 -3.72 -8.36 -10.31
N HIS A 138 -2.63 -8.81 -10.94
CA HIS A 138 -2.71 -9.62 -12.16
C HIS A 138 -3.46 -10.95 -11.93
N GLN A 139 -3.21 -11.61 -10.78
CA GLN A 139 -3.95 -12.83 -10.42
C GLN A 139 -5.43 -12.53 -10.14
N LEU A 140 -5.75 -11.42 -9.47
CA LEU A 140 -7.13 -11.00 -9.21
C LEU A 140 -7.86 -10.61 -10.52
N GLU A 141 -7.15 -10.00 -11.46
CA GLU A 141 -7.67 -9.66 -12.78
C GLU A 141 -7.97 -10.91 -13.62
N SER A 142 -7.06 -11.89 -13.65
CA SER A 142 -7.28 -13.17 -14.37
C SER A 142 -8.49 -13.95 -13.86
N LYS A 143 -8.89 -13.69 -12.61
CA LYS A 143 -10.11 -14.26 -11.98
C LYS A 143 -11.33 -13.33 -12.06
N ASN A 144 -11.25 -12.28 -12.88
CA ASN A 144 -12.29 -11.25 -13.03
C ASN A 144 -12.72 -10.57 -11.72
N ILE A 145 -11.88 -10.56 -10.69
CA ILE A 145 -12.14 -9.87 -9.43
C ILE A 145 -11.86 -8.38 -9.58
N ILE A 146 -10.73 -8.02 -10.19
CA ILE A 146 -10.43 -6.65 -10.64
C ILE A 146 -11.01 -6.45 -12.04
N VAL A 147 -11.76 -5.37 -12.24
CA VAL A 147 -12.38 -5.00 -13.52
C VAL A 147 -11.92 -3.61 -13.92
N LYS A 148 -11.11 -3.50 -14.97
CA LYS A 148 -10.47 -2.25 -15.41
C LYS A 148 -11.28 -1.48 -16.47
N THR A 149 -12.61 -1.40 -16.35
CA THR A 149 -13.46 -0.59 -17.26
C THR A 149 -13.35 0.88 -16.98
N GLY A 150 -13.18 1.24 -15.70
CA GLY A 150 -12.94 2.60 -15.21
C GLY A 150 -11.92 2.61 -14.09
N VAL A 151 -11.27 3.76 -13.94
CA VAL A 151 -10.32 4.03 -12.85
C VAL A 151 -10.81 5.23 -12.07
N ILE A 152 -10.74 5.14 -10.75
CA ILE A 152 -11.10 6.22 -9.83
C ILE A 152 -9.82 6.67 -9.13
N VAL A 153 -9.46 7.95 -9.30
CA VAL A 153 -8.26 8.52 -8.67
C VAL A 153 -8.66 9.49 -7.58
N ASP A 154 -8.09 9.32 -6.39
CA ASP A 154 -8.26 10.23 -5.26
C ASP A 154 -7.04 10.23 -4.35
N ALA A 155 -6.96 11.22 -3.43
CA ALA A 155 -5.85 11.39 -2.51
C ALA A 155 -6.29 11.39 -1.04
N SER A 156 -5.56 10.64 -0.24
CA SER A 156 -5.77 10.52 1.20
C SER A 156 -4.53 10.94 1.98
N VAL A 157 -4.72 11.62 3.13
CA VAL A 157 -3.63 12.05 4.00
C VAL A 157 -3.42 11.02 5.10
N THR A 158 -2.16 10.63 5.34
CA THR A 158 -1.70 9.80 6.45
C THR A 158 -0.93 10.67 7.42
N ASP A 159 -1.35 10.72 8.68
CA ASP A 159 -0.74 11.57 9.69
C ASP A 159 0.53 10.95 10.24
N SER A 160 1.61 11.73 10.36
CA SER A 160 2.81 11.33 11.08
C SER A 160 2.75 11.81 12.54
N PRO A 161 2.88 10.91 13.52
CA PRO A 161 3.00 11.29 14.92
C PRO A 161 4.33 12.01 15.20
N ARG A 162 5.31 11.84 14.30
CA ARG A 162 6.67 12.41 14.41
C ARG A 162 6.76 13.79 13.75
N LYS A 163 5.85 14.66 14.15
CA LYS A 163 5.77 16.04 13.69
C LYS A 163 6.73 16.95 14.49
N PRO A 164 7.23 18.03 13.88
CA PRO A 164 8.00 19.04 14.60
C PRO A 164 7.20 19.60 15.78
N LYS A 165 7.83 19.70 16.94
CA LYS A 165 7.26 20.28 18.15
C LYS A 165 8.15 21.42 18.63
N GLY A 166 7.54 22.50 19.14
CA GLY A 166 8.26 23.65 19.67
C GLY A 166 8.74 24.62 18.59
N TYR A 167 9.73 25.43 18.93
CA TYR A 167 10.30 26.44 18.05
C TYR A 167 11.35 25.83 17.11
N LYS A 168 11.53 26.46 15.95
CA LYS A 168 12.61 26.14 15.02
C LYS A 168 13.92 26.66 15.60
N GLU A 169 14.90 25.81 15.64
CA GLU A 169 16.28 26.15 15.99
C GLU A 169 17.08 26.19 14.67
N PHE A 170 17.96 27.19 14.55
CA PHE A 170 18.82 27.34 13.38
C PHE A 170 20.27 27.31 13.83
N GLU A 171 21.10 26.58 13.09
CA GLU A 171 22.56 26.65 13.22
C GLU A 171 23.13 27.52 12.10
N ILE A 172 24.12 28.35 12.49
CA ILE A 172 24.85 29.20 11.57
C ILE A 172 26.06 28.37 11.08
N THR A 173 26.10 28.02 9.82
CA THR A 173 27.29 27.42 9.19
C THR A 173 27.98 28.43 8.29
N GLU A 174 29.28 28.63 8.51
CA GLU A 174 30.13 29.43 7.66
C GLU A 174 30.71 28.52 6.57
N ASP A 175 30.31 28.69 5.32
CA ASP A 175 30.99 28.07 4.18
C ASP A 175 32.19 28.94 3.80
N ARG A 176 33.40 28.45 4.04
CA ARG A 176 34.65 29.01 3.49
C ARG A 176 34.80 28.45 2.08
N LYS A 177 34.55 29.25 1.07
CA LYS A 177 35.05 28.97 -0.28
C LYS A 177 36.46 29.56 -0.37
N GLU A 178 37.45 28.68 -0.46
CA GLU A 178 38.80 29.03 -0.88
C GLU A 178 38.82 29.19 -2.43
N ASP A 179 38.43 30.35 -2.90
CA ASP A 179 38.73 30.76 -4.26
C ASP A 179 40.02 31.61 -4.23
N GLU A 180 41.06 31.16 -4.92
CA GLU A 180 42.43 31.66 -4.89
C GLU A 180 42.66 33.10 -5.39
N GLN A 181 41.65 33.89 -5.66
CA GLN A 181 41.82 35.32 -5.99
C GLN A 181 40.63 36.15 -5.51
N ASN A 182 40.90 37.00 -4.52
CA ASN A 182 40.07 38.13 -4.04
C ASN A 182 38.94 37.83 -3.04
N ALA A 183 39.15 38.49 -1.85
CA ALA A 183 38.18 38.85 -0.83
C ALA A 183 37.31 37.75 -0.26
N GLU A 184 37.56 37.46 1.01
CA GLU A 184 36.72 36.58 1.89
C GLU A 184 35.24 37.01 1.86
N GLN A 185 34.46 36.44 0.97
CA GLN A 185 33.00 36.48 1.10
C GLN A 185 32.57 35.32 1.99
N LYS A 186 32.42 35.61 3.27
CA LYS A 186 31.78 34.71 4.25
C LYS A 186 30.29 34.61 3.92
N THR A 187 29.87 33.55 3.30
CA THR A 187 28.45 33.24 3.11
C THR A 187 27.92 32.52 4.34
N VAL A 188 27.09 33.19 5.09
CA VAL A 188 26.39 32.63 6.26
C VAL A 188 25.16 31.89 5.79
N LYS A 189 25.12 30.56 6.00
CA LYS A 189 23.92 29.76 5.76
C LYS A 189 23.24 29.39 7.08
N LEU A 190 21.96 29.72 7.18
CA LEU A 190 21.10 29.26 8.27
C LEU A 190 20.58 27.87 7.94
N ILE A 191 21.01 26.86 8.69
CA ILE A 191 20.52 25.48 8.56
C ILE A 191 19.54 25.23 9.71
N GLU A 192 18.31 24.81 9.37
CA GLU A 192 17.31 24.41 10.37
C GLU A 192 17.77 23.12 11.07
N LYS A 193 17.99 23.21 12.39
CA LYS A 193 18.36 22.05 13.22
C LYS A 193 17.15 21.14 13.40
N VAL A 194 17.21 19.95 12.83
CA VAL A 194 16.14 18.96 12.96
C VAL A 194 16.26 18.23 14.29
N LYS A 195 15.23 18.32 15.13
CA LYS A 195 15.21 17.58 16.40
C LYS A 195 15.15 16.06 16.17
N PRO A 196 15.85 15.25 16.96
CA PRO A 196 15.80 13.79 16.84
C PRO A 196 14.36 13.27 16.88
N GLY A 197 14.05 12.31 16.01
CA GLY A 197 12.73 11.67 15.95
C GLY A 197 11.67 12.42 15.13
N VAL A 198 11.98 13.56 14.52
CA VAL A 198 11.10 14.24 13.57
C VAL A 198 11.24 13.60 12.20
N ASP A 199 10.11 13.36 11.51
CA ASP A 199 10.08 12.87 10.16
C ASP A 199 10.21 14.04 9.16
N THR A 200 11.40 14.23 8.60
CA THR A 200 11.73 15.36 7.73
C THR A 200 11.02 15.33 6.39
N ASP A 201 10.58 14.15 5.92
CA ASP A 201 9.86 13.98 4.66
C ASP A 201 8.37 14.31 4.79
N GLY A 202 7.83 14.22 6.02
CA GLY A 202 6.49 14.71 6.34
C GLY A 202 6.39 16.22 6.19
N LYS A 203 5.23 16.72 5.77
CA LYS A 203 4.97 18.16 5.63
C LYS A 203 3.59 18.51 6.15
N TRP A 204 3.42 19.79 6.50
CA TRP A 204 2.15 20.33 6.94
C TRP A 204 1.18 20.55 5.78
N ILE A 205 -0.08 20.20 6.01
CA ILE A 205 -1.21 20.52 5.13
C ILE A 205 -2.40 20.99 5.96
N LYS A 206 -3.15 21.98 5.48
CA LYS A 206 -4.46 22.34 6.02
C LYS A 206 -5.55 21.67 5.18
N LYS A 207 -6.29 20.72 5.79
CA LYS A 207 -7.41 20.02 5.13
C LYS A 207 -8.65 20.07 6.02
N ALA A 208 -9.79 20.49 5.48
CA ALA A 208 -11.05 20.64 6.22
C ALA A 208 -10.90 21.44 7.53
N GLY A 209 -10.19 22.58 7.48
CA GLY A 209 -9.95 23.45 8.63
C GLY A 209 -8.90 22.96 9.63
N LYS A 210 -8.46 21.70 9.56
CA LYS A 210 -7.49 21.10 10.47
C LYS A 210 -6.08 21.08 9.86
N LEU A 211 -5.08 21.40 10.69
CA LEU A 211 -3.67 21.31 10.33
C LEU A 211 -3.19 19.88 10.59
N ARG A 212 -2.65 19.24 9.58
CA ARG A 212 -2.14 17.86 9.62
C ARG A 212 -0.70 17.81 9.16
N TYR A 213 0.10 16.92 9.73
CA TYR A 213 1.50 16.71 9.35
C TYR A 213 1.69 15.26 8.89
N GLY A 214 2.33 15.04 7.77
CA GLY A 214 2.60 13.68 7.30
C GLY A 214 2.74 13.57 5.80
N PHE A 215 2.07 12.56 5.24
CA PHE A 215 2.18 12.13 3.87
C PHE A 215 0.82 12.11 3.17
N LYS A 216 0.85 12.04 1.87
CA LYS A 216 -0.32 11.91 1.03
C LYS A 216 -0.17 10.70 0.11
N GLN A 217 -1.21 9.88 0.07
CA GLN A 217 -1.34 8.73 -0.80
C GLN A 217 -2.27 9.10 -1.97
N HIS A 218 -1.74 9.11 -3.19
CA HIS A 218 -2.52 9.25 -4.41
C HIS A 218 -2.81 7.85 -4.94
N THR A 219 -4.06 7.46 -4.96
CA THR A 219 -4.47 6.06 -5.19
C THR A 219 -5.42 5.98 -6.37
N ALA A 220 -5.20 4.98 -7.22
CA ALA A 220 -6.13 4.56 -8.25
C ALA A 220 -6.82 3.26 -7.83
N THR A 221 -8.14 3.22 -7.93
CA THR A 221 -8.95 2.01 -7.71
C THR A 221 -9.76 1.68 -8.95
N ASP A 222 -10.21 0.43 -9.02
CA ASP A 222 -11.26 0.02 -9.96
C ASP A 222 -12.65 0.45 -9.46
N GLU A 223 -13.68 0.08 -10.19
CA GLU A 223 -15.08 0.40 -9.86
C GLU A 223 -15.59 -0.34 -8.61
N GLN A 224 -14.94 -1.42 -8.19
CA GLN A 224 -15.25 -2.15 -6.96
C GLN A 224 -14.50 -1.62 -5.73
N GLY A 225 -13.54 -0.73 -5.96
CA GLY A 225 -12.71 -0.10 -4.94
C GLY A 225 -11.43 -0.87 -4.63
N LEU A 226 -11.05 -1.86 -5.46
CA LEU A 226 -9.76 -2.53 -5.34
C LEU A 226 -8.64 -1.60 -5.82
N VAL A 227 -7.54 -1.56 -5.08
CA VAL A 227 -6.42 -0.65 -5.38
C VAL A 227 -5.60 -1.20 -6.55
N LEU A 228 -5.56 -0.44 -7.64
CA LEU A 228 -4.78 -0.77 -8.84
C LEU A 228 -3.32 -0.36 -8.69
N GLY A 229 -3.08 0.78 -8.07
CA GLY A 229 -1.76 1.33 -7.82
C GLY A 229 -1.83 2.64 -7.05
N LEU A 230 -0.68 3.09 -6.56
CA LEU A 230 -0.61 4.32 -5.77
C LEU A 230 0.78 4.96 -5.83
N VAL A 231 0.81 6.25 -5.51
CA VAL A 231 2.02 7.05 -5.33
C VAL A 231 1.95 7.76 -3.97
N THR A 232 3.06 7.82 -3.27
CA THR A 232 3.17 8.51 -1.97
C THR A 232 3.98 9.77 -2.12
N THR A 233 3.49 10.88 -1.55
CA THR A 233 4.17 12.17 -1.52
C THR A 233 4.12 12.78 -0.12
N SER A 234 4.91 13.82 0.12
CA SER A 234 4.71 14.65 1.30
C SER A 234 3.31 15.31 1.25
N ALA A 235 2.68 15.53 2.39
CA ALA A 235 1.28 15.96 2.46
C ALA A 235 0.99 17.30 1.77
N ASN A 236 1.97 18.22 1.69
CA ASN A 236 1.83 19.53 1.06
C ASN A 236 1.82 19.52 -0.47
N LYS A 237 2.12 18.39 -1.11
CA LYS A 237 2.12 18.31 -2.58
C LYS A 237 0.69 18.39 -3.11
N SER A 238 0.54 19.07 -4.27
CA SER A 238 -0.78 19.26 -4.89
C SER A 238 -1.23 18.02 -5.64
N ASP A 239 -2.50 17.62 -5.45
CA ASP A 239 -3.09 16.43 -6.07
C ASP A 239 -3.09 16.51 -7.59
N ILE A 240 -3.28 17.73 -8.13
CA ILE A 240 -3.37 18.00 -9.57
C ILE A 240 -2.11 17.56 -10.33
N LYS A 241 -0.92 17.68 -9.71
CA LYS A 241 0.37 17.37 -10.31
C LYS A 241 0.71 15.88 -10.33
N HIS A 242 -0.01 15.06 -9.56
CA HIS A 242 0.32 13.63 -9.37
C HIS A 242 -0.64 12.70 -10.10
N LEU A 243 -1.54 13.22 -10.96
CA LEU A 243 -2.39 12.36 -11.79
C LEU A 243 -1.54 11.55 -12.78
N GLU A 244 -0.57 12.19 -13.44
CA GLU A 244 0.33 11.51 -14.38
C GLU A 244 1.12 10.39 -13.71
N ASP A 245 1.70 10.66 -12.52
CA ASP A 245 2.46 9.66 -11.78
C ASP A 245 1.62 8.41 -11.47
N VAL A 246 0.38 8.60 -11.04
CA VAL A 246 -0.54 7.49 -10.76
C VAL A 246 -0.89 6.71 -12.04
N LEU A 247 -1.17 7.41 -13.13
CA LEU A 247 -1.50 6.77 -14.41
C LEU A 247 -0.30 6.01 -14.99
N LEU A 248 0.94 6.49 -14.80
CA LEU A 248 2.17 5.79 -15.20
C LEU A 248 2.36 4.48 -14.41
N VAL A 249 1.96 4.44 -13.13
CA VAL A 249 2.03 3.22 -12.31
C VAL A 249 1.02 2.18 -12.78
N ILE A 250 -0.24 2.57 -13.01
CA ILE A 250 -1.32 1.62 -13.31
C ILE A 250 -1.45 1.26 -14.79
N LYS A 251 -0.93 2.09 -15.70
CA LYS A 251 -0.92 1.90 -17.17
C LYS A 251 -2.30 1.48 -17.71
N PRO A 252 -3.33 2.30 -17.56
CA PRO A 252 -4.67 1.93 -17.97
C PRO A 252 -4.75 1.74 -19.49
N SER A 253 -5.60 0.82 -19.94
CA SER A 253 -5.84 0.57 -21.37
C SER A 253 -6.49 1.77 -22.05
N LYS A 254 -6.23 1.95 -23.36
CA LYS A 254 -6.88 3.02 -24.15
C LYS A 254 -8.40 2.90 -24.03
N GLY A 255 -9.07 4.02 -23.91
CA GLY A 255 -10.53 4.08 -23.76
C GLY A 255 -11.05 3.91 -22.33
N THR A 256 -10.18 3.64 -21.35
CA THR A 256 -10.57 3.57 -19.93
C THR A 256 -11.04 4.93 -19.43
N TRP A 257 -12.13 4.93 -18.64
CA TRP A 257 -12.65 6.12 -17.99
C TRP A 257 -11.79 6.48 -16.76
N VAL A 258 -11.36 7.74 -16.65
CA VAL A 258 -10.61 8.25 -15.49
C VAL A 258 -11.51 9.20 -14.70
N ASN A 259 -11.99 8.73 -13.56
CA ASN A 259 -12.87 9.47 -12.65
C ASN A 259 -12.01 10.13 -11.57
N ALA A 260 -12.09 11.46 -11.44
CA ALA A 260 -11.37 12.19 -10.41
C ALA A 260 -12.14 13.42 -9.93
N ASP A 261 -11.74 13.97 -8.77
CA ASP A 261 -12.33 15.17 -8.20
C ASP A 261 -11.99 16.42 -9.04
N LYS A 262 -12.79 17.48 -8.86
CA LYS A 262 -12.55 18.82 -9.42
C LYS A 262 -11.16 19.39 -9.09
N GLY A 263 -10.51 18.89 -8.02
CA GLY A 263 -9.13 19.23 -7.66
C GLY A 263 -8.09 18.79 -8.68
N TYR A 264 -8.41 17.79 -9.52
CA TYR A 264 -7.53 17.30 -10.60
C TYR A 264 -7.75 18.02 -11.93
N ARG A 265 -8.76 18.93 -12.01
CA ARG A 265 -9.10 19.62 -13.26
C ARG A 265 -8.06 20.68 -13.62
N SER A 266 -7.31 20.44 -14.68
CA SER A 266 -6.39 21.40 -15.30
C SER A 266 -6.30 21.18 -16.80
N LYS A 267 -5.73 22.12 -17.53
CA LYS A 267 -5.46 21.97 -18.96
C LYS A 267 -4.47 20.82 -19.20
N GLU A 268 -3.40 20.79 -18.41
CA GLU A 268 -2.34 19.78 -18.47
C GLU A 268 -2.91 18.35 -18.29
N ASN A 269 -3.78 18.15 -17.32
CA ASN A 269 -4.41 16.85 -17.08
C ASN A 269 -5.40 16.48 -18.20
N ASN A 270 -6.12 17.44 -18.78
CA ASN A 270 -6.97 17.16 -19.94
C ASN A 270 -6.14 16.75 -21.16
N ASP A 271 -5.03 17.44 -21.42
CA ASP A 271 -4.12 17.14 -22.52
C ASP A 271 -3.43 15.77 -22.28
N LEU A 272 -3.03 15.46 -21.04
CA LEU A 272 -2.50 14.18 -20.63
C LEU A 272 -3.48 13.03 -20.96
N LEU A 273 -4.73 13.13 -20.51
CA LEU A 273 -5.74 12.10 -20.76
C LEU A 273 -6.00 11.91 -22.27
N SER A 274 -6.02 13.01 -23.03
CA SER A 274 -6.16 12.98 -24.50
C SER A 274 -4.97 12.29 -25.16
N ARG A 275 -3.74 12.62 -24.74
CA ARG A 275 -2.49 11.99 -25.20
C ARG A 275 -2.46 10.48 -24.95
N LEU A 276 -2.93 10.07 -23.78
CA LEU A 276 -3.02 8.64 -23.39
C LEU A 276 -4.25 7.94 -23.99
N LYS A 277 -5.09 8.64 -24.74
CA LYS A 277 -6.36 8.12 -25.30
C LYS A 277 -7.31 7.59 -24.22
N LEU A 278 -7.34 8.23 -23.06
CA LEU A 278 -8.22 7.92 -21.94
C LEU A 278 -9.46 8.82 -21.97
N LYS A 279 -10.58 8.32 -21.46
CA LYS A 279 -11.81 9.08 -21.36
C LYS A 279 -11.82 9.94 -20.10
N ASN A 280 -12.02 11.26 -20.27
CA ASN A 280 -11.95 12.23 -19.19
C ASN A 280 -13.29 12.32 -18.44
N HIS A 281 -13.29 11.86 -17.20
CA HIS A 281 -14.36 11.99 -16.21
C HIS A 281 -13.89 12.76 -14.97
N ILE A 282 -13.02 13.77 -15.14
CA ILE A 282 -12.68 14.70 -14.07
C ILE A 282 -13.83 15.67 -13.86
N MET A 283 -14.31 15.80 -12.61
CA MET A 283 -15.41 16.69 -12.25
C MET A 283 -15.19 18.13 -12.76
N HIS A 284 -16.23 18.77 -13.26
CA HIS A 284 -16.19 20.15 -13.71
C HIS A 284 -16.04 21.10 -12.52
N LYS A 285 -15.24 22.15 -12.70
CA LYS A 285 -14.99 23.18 -11.71
C LYS A 285 -15.61 24.49 -12.19
N ALA A 286 -16.42 25.14 -11.34
CA ALA A 286 -16.92 26.48 -11.63
C ALA A 286 -15.76 27.47 -11.72
N VAL A 287 -15.84 28.37 -12.66
CA VAL A 287 -14.91 29.51 -12.86
C VAL A 287 -15.56 30.76 -12.31
N LYS A 288 -14.75 31.69 -11.79
CA LYS A 288 -15.26 32.96 -11.25
C LYS A 288 -16.12 33.68 -12.30
N GLY A 289 -17.37 33.98 -11.94
CA GLY A 289 -18.33 34.64 -12.83
C GLY A 289 -19.10 33.74 -13.81
N LYS A 290 -18.85 32.37 -13.79
CA LYS A 290 -19.60 31.44 -14.65
C LYS A 290 -19.98 30.20 -13.82
N GLU A 291 -21.27 30.02 -13.62
CA GLU A 291 -21.81 28.82 -12.98
C GLU A 291 -21.73 27.59 -13.91
N LEU A 292 -21.75 26.42 -13.32
CA LEU A 292 -21.82 25.17 -14.09
C LEU A 292 -23.19 25.05 -14.80
N SER A 293 -23.16 24.64 -16.04
CA SER A 293 -24.36 24.30 -16.80
C SER A 293 -25.09 23.11 -16.16
N LYS A 294 -26.40 22.96 -16.42
CA LYS A 294 -27.20 21.83 -15.93
C LYS A 294 -26.57 20.49 -16.32
N ARG A 295 -26.03 20.37 -17.53
CA ARG A 295 -25.33 19.17 -18.02
C ARG A 295 -24.07 18.86 -17.21
N GLU A 296 -23.25 19.86 -16.90
CA GLU A 296 -22.03 19.71 -16.09
C GLU A 296 -22.36 19.34 -14.64
N GLN A 297 -23.42 19.92 -14.08
CA GLN A 297 -23.93 19.57 -12.74
C GLN A 297 -24.40 18.10 -12.70
N GLN A 298 -25.13 17.63 -13.71
CA GLN A 298 -25.54 16.23 -13.82
C GLN A 298 -24.34 15.29 -13.97
N SER A 299 -23.36 15.64 -14.82
CA SER A 299 -22.11 14.90 -14.95
C SER A 299 -21.37 14.79 -13.61
N ASN A 300 -21.22 15.90 -12.90
CA ASN A 300 -20.59 15.92 -11.59
C ASN A 300 -21.33 15.02 -10.58
N LYS A 301 -22.66 15.01 -10.61
CA LYS A 301 -23.47 14.13 -9.75
C LYS A 301 -23.21 12.65 -10.03
N MET A 302 -23.08 12.25 -11.29
CA MET A 302 -22.74 10.88 -11.68
C MET A 302 -21.32 10.49 -11.25
N ILE A 303 -20.34 11.35 -11.52
CA ILE A 303 -18.95 11.13 -11.14
C ILE A 303 -18.81 11.03 -9.61
N SER A 304 -19.52 11.87 -8.86
CA SER A 304 -19.51 11.83 -7.39
C SER A 304 -20.00 10.49 -6.84
N LYS A 305 -21.04 9.89 -7.44
CA LYS A 305 -21.52 8.55 -7.06
C LYS A 305 -20.45 7.46 -7.27
N ILE A 306 -19.73 7.52 -8.38
CA ILE A 306 -18.64 6.57 -8.69
C ILE A 306 -17.48 6.78 -7.70
N ARG A 307 -17.12 8.04 -7.41
CA ARG A 307 -16.04 8.39 -6.48
C ARG A 307 -16.28 7.95 -5.04
N TYR A 308 -17.53 7.81 -4.61
CA TYR A 308 -17.85 7.25 -3.30
C TYR A 308 -17.15 5.91 -3.04
N THR A 309 -16.87 5.14 -4.08
CA THR A 309 -16.16 3.85 -3.98
C THR A 309 -14.75 4.01 -3.43
N VAL A 310 -13.95 4.96 -3.93
CA VAL A 310 -12.58 5.17 -3.42
C VAL A 310 -12.58 5.76 -2.01
N GLU A 311 -13.55 6.61 -1.69
CA GLU A 311 -13.72 7.14 -0.33
C GLU A 311 -14.03 6.01 0.67
N ARG A 312 -14.90 5.07 0.27
CA ARG A 312 -15.16 3.84 1.04
C ARG A 312 -13.90 3.00 1.20
N THR A 313 -13.08 2.87 0.16
CA THR A 313 -11.79 2.15 0.21
C THR A 313 -10.88 2.76 1.27
N PHE A 314 -10.65 4.07 1.24
CA PHE A 314 -9.85 4.76 2.26
C PHE A 314 -10.44 4.61 3.67
N GLY A 315 -11.75 4.72 3.81
CA GLY A 315 -12.44 4.52 5.08
C GLY A 315 -12.25 3.11 5.64
N SER A 316 -12.36 2.10 4.78
CA SER A 316 -12.16 0.70 5.14
C SER A 316 -10.71 0.40 5.55
N ILE A 317 -9.73 0.84 4.76
CA ILE A 317 -8.30 0.67 5.05
C ILE A 317 -7.95 1.29 6.40
N ARG A 318 -8.43 2.51 6.66
CA ARG A 318 -8.21 3.17 7.96
C ARG A 318 -8.85 2.42 9.13
N ARG A 319 -10.09 1.97 8.96
CA ARG A 319 -10.84 1.29 10.01
C ARG A 319 -10.30 -0.10 10.32
N TRP A 320 -9.93 -0.87 9.28
CA TRP A 320 -9.57 -2.28 9.45
C TRP A 320 -8.10 -2.48 9.78
N PHE A 321 -7.21 -1.63 9.24
CA PHE A 321 -5.76 -1.82 9.36
C PHE A 321 -5.06 -0.71 10.16
N SER A 322 -5.84 0.16 10.83
CA SER A 322 -5.30 1.32 11.55
C SER A 322 -4.44 2.24 10.66
N ALA A 323 -4.73 2.26 9.37
CA ALA A 323 -3.96 2.91 8.30
C ALA A 323 -4.30 4.41 8.19
N GLY A 324 -4.21 5.15 9.20
CA GLY A 324 -4.38 6.61 9.19
C GLY A 324 -3.15 7.31 9.75
N THR A 325 -2.23 6.50 10.29
CA THR A 325 -1.05 6.95 11.01
C THR A 325 0.21 6.30 10.44
N ALA A 326 1.24 7.10 10.22
CA ALA A 326 2.53 6.65 9.78
C ALA A 326 3.21 5.81 10.87
N ARG A 327 3.58 4.57 10.54
CA ARG A 327 4.32 3.67 11.42
C ARG A 327 5.83 3.84 11.27
N TYR A 328 6.28 4.29 10.11
CA TYR A 328 7.69 4.38 9.74
C TYR A 328 8.12 5.81 9.46
N LEU A 329 9.43 6.06 9.46
CA LEU A 329 10.06 7.32 9.10
C LEU A 329 10.50 7.30 7.64
N GLY A 330 10.28 8.43 6.97
CA GLY A 330 10.74 8.65 5.60
C GLY A 330 9.77 8.16 4.54
N ILE A 331 9.79 8.83 3.39
CA ILE A 331 8.81 8.67 2.31
C ILE A 331 8.84 7.26 1.68
N GLU A 332 10.01 6.63 1.58
CA GLU A 332 10.15 5.30 0.98
C GLU A 332 9.48 4.22 1.84
N LYS A 333 9.69 4.27 3.16
CA LYS A 333 9.04 3.33 4.09
C LYS A 333 7.55 3.60 4.21
N MET A 334 7.13 4.87 4.09
CA MET A 334 5.72 5.22 4.03
C MET A 334 5.06 4.73 2.74
N HIS A 335 5.76 4.81 1.60
CA HIS A 335 5.27 4.22 0.36
C HIS A 335 5.08 2.70 0.49
N THR A 336 6.03 2.01 1.13
CA THR A 336 5.92 0.58 1.46
C THR A 336 4.70 0.30 2.35
N GLN A 337 4.45 1.11 3.39
CA GLN A 337 3.26 0.96 4.23
C GLN A 337 1.98 1.05 3.39
N HIS A 338 1.84 2.08 2.56
CA HIS A 338 0.67 2.26 1.70
C HIS A 338 0.48 1.11 0.70
N LEU A 339 1.58 0.58 0.14
CA LEU A 339 1.52 -0.59 -0.74
C LEU A 339 1.08 -1.86 0.00
N MET A 340 1.60 -2.10 1.21
CA MET A 340 1.17 -3.23 2.04
C MET A 340 -0.29 -3.12 2.45
N GLU A 341 -0.76 -1.93 2.80
CA GLU A 341 -2.17 -1.65 3.07
C GLU A 341 -3.05 -1.92 1.85
N ALA A 342 -2.60 -1.54 0.65
CA ALA A 342 -3.30 -1.82 -0.61
C ALA A 342 -3.37 -3.32 -0.92
N ILE A 343 -2.25 -4.03 -0.79
CA ILE A 343 -2.18 -5.49 -0.97
C ILE A 343 -3.11 -6.19 0.03
N ALA A 344 -2.98 -5.87 1.31
CA ALA A 344 -3.79 -6.45 2.38
C ALA A 344 -5.29 -6.18 2.16
N TYR A 345 -5.65 -4.98 1.69
CA TYR A 345 -7.03 -4.60 1.39
C TYR A 345 -7.59 -5.40 0.20
N ASN A 346 -6.84 -5.47 -0.90
CA ASN A 346 -7.28 -6.22 -2.07
C ASN A 346 -7.50 -7.69 -1.74
N LEU A 347 -6.57 -8.32 -1.01
CA LEU A 347 -6.70 -9.69 -0.56
C LEU A 347 -7.90 -9.87 0.39
N TYR A 348 -8.10 -8.96 1.34
CA TYR A 348 -9.20 -9.03 2.30
C TYR A 348 -10.59 -8.90 1.63
N ARG A 349 -10.70 -8.07 0.60
CA ARG A 349 -11.96 -7.84 -0.12
C ARG A 349 -12.31 -8.93 -1.12
N SER A 350 -11.30 -9.60 -1.68
CA SER A 350 -11.45 -10.52 -2.80
C SER A 350 -12.39 -11.71 -2.53
N PRO A 351 -12.33 -12.42 -1.39
CA PRO A 351 -13.27 -13.51 -1.12
C PRO A 351 -14.74 -13.08 -1.14
N GLY A 352 -15.07 -11.93 -0.54
CA GLY A 352 -16.43 -11.41 -0.53
C GLY A 352 -16.95 -11.03 -1.92
N ILE A 353 -16.05 -10.58 -2.83
CA ILE A 353 -16.42 -10.28 -4.22
C ILE A 353 -16.72 -11.58 -4.99
N VAL A 354 -15.95 -12.65 -4.76
CA VAL A 354 -16.19 -13.96 -5.37
C VAL A 354 -17.54 -14.52 -4.91
N MET A 355 -17.81 -14.50 -3.62
CA MET A 355 -19.06 -15.01 -3.06
C MET A 355 -20.28 -14.28 -3.62
N SER A 356 -20.23 -12.94 -3.68
CA SER A 356 -21.35 -12.15 -4.24
C SER A 356 -21.61 -12.40 -5.73
N LYS A 357 -20.64 -12.92 -6.48
CA LYS A 357 -20.82 -13.31 -7.91
C LYS A 357 -21.36 -14.73 -8.08
N CYS A 358 -21.23 -15.58 -7.07
CA CYS A 358 -21.77 -16.94 -7.10
C CYS A 358 -23.25 -16.99 -6.65
N GLU A 359 -23.77 -15.93 -6.07
CA GLU A 359 -25.16 -15.81 -5.63
C GLU A 359 -26.10 -15.20 -6.69
N ILE A 360 -25.57 -14.79 -7.85
CA ILE A 360 -26.30 -14.28 -9.01
C ILE A 360 -26.31 -15.36 -10.11
#